data_7599b37b3b1eb88baf8e72610c4bddac
#
_entry.id   7599b37b3b1eb88baf8e72610c4bddac
#
_cell.length_a   1.000
_cell.length_b   1.000
_cell.length_c   1.000
_cell.angle_alpha   90.00
_cell.angle_beta   90.00
_cell.angle_gamma   90.00
#
_symmetry.space_group_name_H-M   'P 1'
#
loop_
_entity.id
_entity.type
_entity.pdbx_description
1 polymer ?
#
loop_
_entity_poly.entity_id
_entity_poly.type
_entity_poly.pdbx_seq_one_letter_code
_entity_poly.pdbx_strand_id
1 'polypeptide(L)'
;MSTLAPHFRTVMVNSLPLEVLEHIFSDITSDKDRNSISLVCKSWYEAERCCRKSVFIGNCYAVSPSILIRRFPDLRSVTIKGKPHFADFDLVPEGWGAYFYPWAVSMAKAYPFLEEIRLKRMVVCDESLELISKSFKNFRVLVLQSCEGFTT
;
A
#
# COMPACT_ATOMS: atom_id res chain seq x y z
N MET A 1 -13.65 -13.67 39.80
CA MET A 1 -13.10 -14.56 38.80
C MET A 1 -13.05 -13.94 37.42
N SER A 2 -14.08 -13.23 36.99
CA SER A 2 -14.15 -12.60 35.66
C SER A 2 -13.16 -11.45 35.45
N THR A 3 -12.70 -10.79 36.52
CA THR A 3 -11.81 -9.63 36.43
C THR A 3 -10.36 -9.99 36.05
N LEU A 4 -9.91 -11.21 36.35
CA LEU A 4 -8.56 -11.66 36.02
C LEU A 4 -8.41 -12.09 34.54
N ALA A 5 -9.46 -12.64 33.95
CA ALA A 5 -9.40 -13.17 32.59
C ALA A 5 -9.12 -12.11 31.52
N PRO A 6 -9.77 -10.92 31.53
CA PRO A 6 -9.44 -9.86 30.56
C PRO A 6 -8.01 -9.35 30.71
N HIS A 7 -7.54 -9.16 31.92
CA HIS A 7 -6.17 -8.72 32.20
C HIS A 7 -5.15 -9.76 31.74
N PHE A 8 -5.38 -11.03 32.04
CA PHE A 8 -4.53 -12.13 31.60
C PHE A 8 -4.42 -12.18 30.06
N ARG A 9 -5.53 -12.04 29.36
CA ARG A 9 -5.55 -12.01 27.90
C ARG A 9 -4.69 -10.87 27.35
N THR A 10 -4.81 -9.68 27.91
CA THR A 10 -4.02 -8.50 27.46
C THR A 10 -2.54 -8.76 27.65
N VAL A 11 -2.13 -9.32 28.79
CA VAL A 11 -0.72 -9.65 29.06
C VAL A 11 -0.22 -10.72 28.09
N MET A 12 -0.99 -11.75 27.80
CA MET A 12 -0.62 -12.81 26.86
C MET A 12 -0.42 -12.27 25.45
N VAL A 13 -1.34 -11.42 24.96
CA VAL A 13 -1.23 -10.79 23.63
C VAL A 13 0.01 -9.92 23.54
N ASN A 14 0.30 -9.12 24.57
CA ASN A 14 1.46 -8.22 24.57
C ASN A 14 2.78 -8.96 24.76
N SER A 15 2.77 -10.21 25.23
CA SER A 15 3.97 -11.00 25.44
C SER A 15 4.40 -11.81 24.23
N LEU A 16 3.58 -11.88 23.17
CA LEU A 16 3.94 -12.60 21.95
C LEU A 16 5.07 -11.87 21.22
N PRO A 17 6.12 -12.58 20.81
CA PRO A 17 7.19 -11.98 19.98
C PRO A 17 6.65 -11.42 18.68
N LEU A 18 7.29 -10.36 18.20
CA LEU A 18 6.92 -9.69 16.95
C LEU A 18 6.91 -10.67 15.77
N GLU A 19 7.93 -11.53 15.69
CA GLU A 19 8.07 -12.51 14.64
C GLU A 19 6.93 -13.52 14.58
N VAL A 20 6.41 -13.90 15.76
CA VAL A 20 5.26 -14.81 15.86
C VAL A 20 3.99 -14.12 15.34
N LEU A 21 3.78 -12.87 15.74
CA LEU A 21 2.65 -12.07 15.25
C LEU A 21 2.72 -11.86 13.73
N GLU A 22 3.87 -11.52 13.22
CA GLU A 22 4.09 -11.35 11.78
C GLU A 22 3.77 -12.64 11.01
N HIS A 23 4.20 -13.78 11.54
CA HIS A 23 3.93 -15.08 10.92
C HIS A 23 2.43 -15.37 10.89
N ILE A 24 1.73 -15.14 12.00
CA ILE A 24 0.27 -15.33 12.09
C ILE A 24 -0.44 -14.38 11.10
N PHE A 25 -0.07 -13.11 11.08
CA PHE A 25 -0.74 -12.11 10.26
C PHE A 25 -0.46 -12.28 8.76
N SER A 26 0.67 -12.89 8.40
CA SER A 26 0.99 -13.13 6.99
C SER A 26 -0.02 -14.08 6.30
N ASP A 27 -0.70 -14.92 7.07
CA ASP A 27 -1.73 -15.81 6.56
C ASP A 27 -3.09 -15.12 6.36
N ILE A 28 -3.24 -13.89 6.85
CA ILE A 28 -4.48 -13.13 6.73
C ILE A 28 -4.44 -12.33 5.43
N THR A 29 -5.34 -12.64 4.51
CA THR A 29 -5.37 -12.03 3.18
C THR A 29 -6.34 -10.86 3.04
N SER A 30 -7.34 -10.77 3.93
CA SER A 30 -8.35 -9.71 3.89
C SER A 30 -7.78 -8.38 4.41
N ASP A 31 -7.79 -7.33 3.58
CA ASP A 31 -7.36 -5.99 4.00
C ASP A 31 -8.21 -5.44 5.15
N LYS A 32 -9.50 -5.76 5.15
CA LYS A 32 -10.41 -5.36 6.24
C LYS A 32 -9.97 -5.97 7.56
N ASP A 33 -9.65 -7.26 7.56
CA ASP A 33 -9.21 -7.97 8.77
C ASP A 33 -7.86 -7.45 9.24
N ARG A 34 -6.92 -7.21 8.31
CA ARG A 34 -5.63 -6.64 8.64
C ARG A 34 -5.75 -5.24 9.24
N ASN A 35 -6.66 -4.42 8.70
CA ASN A 35 -6.94 -3.10 9.27
C ASN A 35 -7.49 -3.22 10.70
N SER A 36 -8.36 -4.17 10.95
CA SER A 36 -8.90 -4.42 12.30
C SER A 36 -7.82 -4.88 13.28
N ILE A 37 -6.92 -5.75 12.85
CA ILE A 37 -5.77 -6.21 13.63
C ILE A 37 -4.89 -5.04 14.07
N SER A 38 -4.64 -4.09 13.18
CA SER A 38 -3.78 -2.94 13.47
C SER A 38 -4.34 -2.01 14.56
N LEU A 39 -5.63 -2.16 14.89
CA LEU A 39 -6.29 -1.35 15.91
C LEU A 39 -6.30 -1.99 17.31
N VAL A 40 -5.82 -3.22 17.44
CA VAL A 40 -5.88 -3.96 18.72
C VAL A 40 -4.93 -3.37 19.76
N CYS A 41 -3.65 -3.22 19.43
CA CYS A 41 -2.64 -2.63 20.30
C CYS A 41 -1.39 -2.27 19.47
N LYS A 42 -0.42 -1.61 20.11
CA LYS A 42 0.82 -1.18 19.45
C LYS A 42 1.61 -2.35 18.86
N SER A 43 1.73 -3.46 19.56
CA SER A 43 2.45 -4.65 19.09
C SER A 43 1.82 -5.21 17.82
N TRP A 44 0.50 -5.30 17.80
CA TRP A 44 -0.24 -5.78 16.63
C TRP A 44 -0.15 -4.81 15.46
N TYR A 45 -0.22 -3.50 15.75
CA TYR A 45 -0.02 -2.46 14.73
C TYR A 45 1.35 -2.61 14.07
N GLU A 46 2.41 -2.75 14.86
CA GLU A 46 3.78 -2.87 14.33
C GLU A 46 3.97 -4.18 13.55
N ALA A 47 3.46 -5.29 14.07
CA ALA A 47 3.55 -6.58 13.39
C ALA A 47 2.81 -6.58 12.04
N GLU A 48 1.59 -6.07 12.02
CA GLU A 48 0.80 -5.95 10.79
C GLU A 48 1.48 -5.04 9.79
N ARG A 49 1.96 -3.89 10.23
CA ARG A 49 2.66 -2.92 9.43
C ARG A 49 3.91 -3.52 8.76
N CYS A 50 4.72 -4.24 9.51
CA CYS A 50 5.99 -4.81 9.01
C CYS A 50 5.78 -5.99 8.07
N CYS A 51 4.69 -6.74 8.23
CA CYS A 51 4.44 -7.92 7.40
C CYS A 51 3.45 -7.67 6.24
N ARG A 52 2.90 -6.46 6.12
CA ARG A 52 2.00 -6.12 5.01
C ARG A 52 2.77 -6.12 3.70
N LYS A 53 2.33 -6.90 2.72
CA LYS A 53 2.97 -7.02 1.40
C LYS A 53 2.16 -6.38 0.28
N SER A 54 0.87 -6.15 0.48
CA SER A 54 -0.03 -5.60 -0.53
C SER A 54 -0.89 -4.49 0.06
N VAL A 55 -1.10 -3.42 -0.69
CA VAL A 55 -1.95 -2.31 -0.30
C VAL A 55 -2.80 -1.85 -1.47
N PHE A 56 -4.02 -1.43 -1.15
CA PHE A 56 -4.95 -0.82 -2.08
C PHE A 56 -5.23 0.61 -1.62
N ILE A 57 -4.90 1.59 -2.46
CA ILE A 57 -5.16 3.00 -2.23
C ILE A 57 -6.32 3.40 -3.11
N GLY A 58 -7.50 3.54 -2.51
CA GLY A 58 -8.74 3.86 -3.23
C GLY A 58 -8.85 5.31 -3.67
N ASN A 59 -8.04 6.20 -3.09
CA ASN A 59 -8.06 7.62 -3.39
C ASN A 59 -6.65 8.21 -3.23
N CYS A 60 -5.98 8.45 -4.35
CA CYS A 60 -4.62 8.98 -4.36
C CYS A 60 -4.51 10.41 -3.82
N TYR A 61 -5.62 11.14 -3.72
CA TYR A 61 -5.63 12.49 -3.18
C TYR A 61 -5.65 12.52 -1.65
N ALA A 62 -6.09 11.43 -1.02
CA ALA A 62 -6.22 11.35 0.43
C ALA A 62 -4.94 10.86 1.12
N VAL A 63 -4.03 10.25 0.38
CA VAL A 63 -2.81 9.63 0.91
C VAL A 63 -1.63 10.11 0.09
N SER A 64 -0.55 10.53 0.77
CA SER A 64 0.70 10.88 0.10
C SER A 64 1.65 9.68 0.04
N PRO A 65 2.61 9.66 -0.90
CA PRO A 65 3.62 8.60 -0.93
C PRO A 65 4.39 8.44 0.39
N SER A 66 4.72 9.55 1.05
CA SER A 66 5.46 9.52 2.32
C SER A 66 4.66 8.85 3.44
N ILE A 67 3.35 9.07 3.48
CA ILE A 67 2.45 8.42 4.44
C ILE A 67 2.42 6.91 4.20
N LEU A 68 2.29 6.50 2.95
CA LEU A 68 2.30 5.08 2.58
C LEU A 68 3.58 4.38 3.04
N ILE A 69 4.71 4.97 2.73
CA ILE A 69 6.03 4.40 3.05
C ILE A 69 6.24 4.28 4.55
N ARG A 70 5.84 5.33 5.30
CA ARG A 70 5.94 5.32 6.75
C ARG A 70 5.01 4.27 7.37
N ARG A 71 3.81 4.10 6.79
CA ARG A 71 2.83 3.13 7.30
C ARG A 71 3.23 1.69 7.00
N PHE A 72 3.73 1.42 5.77
CA PHE A 72 4.06 0.07 5.32
C PHE A 72 5.47 0.05 4.70
N PRO A 73 6.48 -0.42 5.45
CA PRO A 73 7.86 -0.34 4.97
C PRO A 73 8.29 -1.40 3.98
N ASP A 74 7.54 -2.49 3.80
CA ASP A 74 7.98 -3.63 3.00
C ASP A 74 6.88 -4.15 2.07
N LEU A 75 6.39 -3.30 1.18
CA LEU A 75 5.37 -3.70 0.21
C LEU A 75 5.96 -4.41 -1.01
N ARG A 76 5.20 -5.35 -1.54
CA ARG A 76 5.49 -6.08 -2.78
C ARG A 76 4.49 -5.75 -3.88
N SER A 77 3.30 -5.31 -3.53
CA SER A 77 2.23 -4.97 -4.48
C SER A 77 1.51 -3.71 -4.04
N VAL A 78 1.34 -2.76 -4.96
CA VAL A 78 0.63 -1.51 -4.71
C VAL A 78 -0.41 -1.31 -5.81
N THR A 79 -1.65 -1.04 -5.39
CA THR A 79 -2.73 -0.65 -6.30
C THR A 79 -3.17 0.76 -5.92
N ILE A 80 -3.19 1.66 -6.89
CA ILE A 80 -3.56 3.06 -6.66
C ILE A 80 -4.66 3.45 -7.63
N LYS A 81 -5.75 3.98 -7.09
CA LYS A 81 -6.80 4.64 -7.88
C LYS A 81 -6.59 6.14 -7.83
N GLY A 82 -6.60 6.75 -9.02
CA GLY A 82 -6.47 8.19 -9.20
C GLY A 82 -7.81 8.88 -9.33
N LYS A 83 -8.07 9.46 -10.51
CA LYS A 83 -9.27 10.22 -10.79
C LYS A 83 -10.54 9.40 -10.57
N PRO A 84 -11.67 10.03 -10.23
CA PRO A 84 -12.94 9.32 -10.05
C PRO A 84 -13.46 8.72 -11.36
N HIS A 85 -14.40 7.78 -11.26
CA HIS A 85 -14.92 7.02 -12.40
C HIS A 85 -15.44 7.91 -13.53
N PHE A 86 -16.07 9.05 -13.20
CA PHE A 86 -16.58 9.97 -14.21
C PHE A 86 -15.49 10.65 -15.06
N ALA A 87 -14.21 10.49 -14.72
CA ALA A 87 -13.10 10.91 -15.59
C ALA A 87 -13.11 10.15 -16.92
N ASP A 88 -13.62 8.93 -16.96
CA ASP A 88 -13.75 8.13 -18.18
C ASP A 88 -14.71 8.76 -19.20
N PHE A 89 -15.52 9.74 -18.77
CA PHE A 89 -16.48 10.45 -19.58
C PHE A 89 -16.09 11.92 -19.81
N ASP A 90 -14.81 12.27 -19.63
CA ASP A 90 -14.27 13.62 -19.76
C ASP A 90 -14.96 14.66 -18.85
N LEU A 91 -15.46 14.23 -17.70
CA LEU A 91 -16.13 15.09 -16.73
C LEU A 91 -15.20 15.67 -15.66
N VAL A 92 -13.91 15.29 -15.69
CA VAL A 92 -12.89 15.81 -14.79
C VAL A 92 -12.05 16.83 -15.54
N PRO A 93 -11.86 18.06 -14.99
CA PRO A 93 -11.02 19.07 -15.63
C PRO A 93 -9.58 18.61 -15.83
N GLU A 94 -8.93 19.12 -16.87
CA GLU A 94 -7.48 18.94 -17.06
C GLU A 94 -6.73 19.48 -15.83
N GLY A 95 -5.63 18.82 -15.47
CA GLY A 95 -4.80 19.25 -14.35
C GLY A 95 -5.31 18.88 -12.98
N TRP A 96 -6.32 18.01 -12.89
CA TRP A 96 -6.87 17.56 -11.60
C TRP A 96 -5.91 16.66 -10.80
N GLY A 97 -4.67 16.52 -11.25
CA GLY A 97 -3.65 15.74 -10.55
C GLY A 97 -3.68 14.27 -10.89
N ALA A 98 -3.58 13.41 -9.89
CA ALA A 98 -3.40 11.97 -10.05
C ALA A 98 -2.10 11.61 -10.79
N TYR A 99 -1.03 12.37 -10.55
CA TYR A 99 0.28 12.11 -11.15
C TYR A 99 0.98 10.98 -10.41
N PHE A 100 1.42 10.00 -11.17
CA PHE A 100 2.10 8.84 -10.61
C PHE A 100 3.59 9.12 -10.29
N TYR A 101 4.22 10.06 -10.95
CA TYR A 101 5.66 10.29 -10.83
C TYR A 101 6.14 10.47 -9.38
N PRO A 102 5.48 11.28 -8.52
CA PRO A 102 5.89 11.38 -7.11
C PRO A 102 5.82 10.05 -6.36
N TRP A 103 4.83 9.21 -6.68
CA TRP A 103 4.72 7.86 -6.14
C TRP A 103 5.86 6.98 -6.60
N ALA A 104 6.20 7.02 -7.90
CA ALA A 104 7.29 6.25 -8.48
C ALA A 104 8.62 6.58 -7.82
N VAL A 105 8.93 7.86 -7.65
CA VAL A 105 10.18 8.32 -7.01
C VAL A 105 10.28 7.81 -5.58
N SER A 106 9.23 7.95 -4.81
CA SER A 106 9.22 7.53 -3.40
C SER A 106 9.30 6.01 -3.26
N MET A 107 8.54 5.27 -4.07
CA MET A 107 8.55 3.81 -4.03
C MET A 107 9.87 3.23 -4.53
N ALA A 108 10.50 3.85 -5.51
CA ALA A 108 11.80 3.42 -6.01
C ALA A 108 12.87 3.44 -4.92
N LYS A 109 12.80 4.39 -4.01
CA LYS A 109 13.72 4.50 -2.88
C LYS A 109 13.38 3.54 -1.74
N ALA A 110 12.06 3.35 -1.48
CA ALA A 110 11.60 2.65 -0.29
C ALA A 110 11.39 1.15 -0.49
N TYR A 111 11.03 0.72 -1.70
CA TYR A 111 10.61 -0.66 -1.96
C TYR A 111 11.45 -1.32 -3.06
N PRO A 112 12.72 -1.65 -2.81
CA PRO A 112 13.58 -2.24 -3.85
C PRO A 112 13.08 -3.59 -4.37
N PHE A 113 12.25 -4.29 -3.61
CA PHE A 113 11.70 -5.60 -3.96
C PHE A 113 10.24 -5.56 -4.39
N LEU A 114 9.74 -4.39 -4.78
CA LEU A 114 8.37 -4.26 -5.28
C LEU A 114 8.18 -5.09 -6.56
N GLU A 115 7.10 -5.86 -6.62
CA GLU A 115 6.84 -6.81 -7.70
C GLU A 115 5.69 -6.37 -8.61
N GLU A 116 4.70 -5.67 -8.05
CA GLU A 116 3.49 -5.29 -8.79
C GLU A 116 3.08 -3.86 -8.53
N ILE A 117 2.71 -3.16 -9.61
CA ILE A 117 2.05 -1.86 -9.56
C ILE A 117 0.82 -1.92 -10.44
N ARG A 118 -0.32 -1.57 -9.87
CA ARG A 118 -1.59 -1.46 -10.59
C ARG A 118 -2.14 -0.05 -10.43
N LEU A 119 -2.31 0.64 -11.55
CA LEU A 119 -2.76 2.03 -11.56
C LEU A 119 -4.07 2.15 -12.33
N LYS A 120 -4.99 2.95 -11.78
CA LYS A 120 -6.27 3.22 -12.42
C LYS A 120 -6.54 4.71 -12.44
N ARG A 121 -6.82 5.24 -13.63
CA ARG A 121 -7.11 6.65 -13.88
C ARG A 121 -6.06 7.60 -13.30
N MET A 122 -4.80 7.28 -13.56
CA MET A 122 -3.68 8.13 -13.17
C MET A 122 -2.95 8.68 -14.40
N VAL A 123 -2.25 9.78 -14.20
CA VAL A 123 -1.34 10.33 -15.21
C VAL A 123 0.03 9.71 -14.99
N VAL A 124 0.47 8.94 -15.98
CA VAL A 124 1.73 8.20 -15.94
C VAL A 124 2.62 8.72 -17.06
N CYS A 125 3.71 9.41 -16.75
CA CYS A 125 4.64 9.91 -17.75
C CYS A 125 5.69 8.86 -18.12
N ASP A 126 6.36 9.06 -19.24
CA ASP A 126 7.40 8.13 -19.70
C ASP A 126 8.54 8.02 -18.70
N GLU A 127 8.89 9.11 -18.01
CA GLU A 127 9.90 9.13 -16.96
C GLU A 127 9.54 8.21 -15.80
N SER A 128 8.24 8.12 -15.45
CA SER A 128 7.77 7.18 -14.42
C SER A 128 8.00 5.73 -14.85
N LEU A 129 7.71 5.40 -16.09
CA LEU A 129 7.89 4.05 -16.64
C LEU A 129 9.38 3.68 -16.69
N GLU A 130 10.22 4.62 -17.11
CA GLU A 130 11.67 4.44 -17.13
C GLU A 130 12.21 4.19 -15.71
N LEU A 131 11.74 4.96 -14.74
CA LEU A 131 12.14 4.82 -13.34
C LEU A 131 11.75 3.44 -12.78
N ILE A 132 10.54 2.97 -13.07
CA ILE A 132 10.08 1.62 -12.70
C ILE A 132 11.01 0.55 -13.27
N SER A 133 11.34 0.66 -14.56
CA SER A 133 12.17 -0.33 -15.24
C SER A 133 13.58 -0.45 -14.68
N LYS A 134 14.09 0.62 -14.09
CA LYS A 134 15.46 0.69 -13.56
C LYS A 134 15.56 0.40 -12.06
N SER A 135 14.47 0.57 -11.31
CA SER A 135 14.52 0.63 -9.84
C SER A 135 14.18 -0.67 -9.13
N PHE A 136 13.31 -1.49 -9.72
CA PHE A 136 12.78 -2.68 -9.04
C PHE A 136 13.39 -3.95 -9.61
N LYS A 137 14.12 -4.68 -8.78
CA LYS A 137 14.85 -5.89 -9.18
C LYS A 137 13.94 -7.07 -9.53
N ASN A 138 12.81 -7.19 -8.86
CA ASN A 138 11.89 -8.31 -8.99
C ASN A 138 10.55 -7.90 -9.62
N PHE A 139 10.52 -6.78 -10.32
CA PHE A 139 9.28 -6.26 -10.89
C PHE A 139 8.72 -7.18 -11.96
N ARG A 140 7.45 -7.56 -11.85
CA ARG A 140 6.81 -8.54 -12.73
C ARG A 140 5.51 -8.06 -13.37
N VAL A 141 4.74 -7.20 -12.70
CA VAL A 141 3.40 -6.85 -13.15
C VAL A 141 3.20 -5.35 -13.12
N LEU A 142 2.86 -4.77 -14.28
CA LEU A 142 2.40 -3.40 -14.41
C LEU A 142 1.05 -3.41 -15.10
N VAL A 143 0.01 -2.91 -14.41
CA VAL A 143 -1.32 -2.76 -14.98
C VAL A 143 -1.67 -1.27 -15.02
N LEU A 144 -1.96 -0.78 -16.22
CA LEU A 144 -2.41 0.59 -16.46
C LEU A 144 -3.84 0.53 -16.99
N GLN A 145 -4.80 0.94 -16.17
CA GLN A 145 -6.21 0.95 -16.55
C GLN A 145 -6.71 2.38 -16.64
N SER A 146 -7.14 2.80 -17.81
CA SER A 146 -7.63 4.16 -18.06
C SER A 146 -6.61 5.23 -17.66
N CYS A 147 -5.33 4.93 -17.83
CA CYS A 147 -4.22 5.86 -17.56
C CYS A 147 -3.83 6.61 -18.83
N GLU A 148 -3.22 7.78 -18.65
CA GLU A 148 -2.79 8.66 -19.75
C GLU A 148 -1.40 9.23 -19.46
N GLY A 149 -0.82 9.93 -20.43
CA GLY A 149 0.43 10.69 -20.26
C GLY A 149 1.69 9.99 -20.73
N PHE A 150 1.60 8.75 -21.20
CA PHE A 150 2.74 8.02 -21.76
C PHE A 150 2.66 7.92 -23.28
N THR A 151 3.81 7.77 -23.92
CA THR A 151 3.90 7.55 -25.37
C THR A 151 3.75 6.06 -25.69
N THR A 152 3.12 5.78 -26.83
CA THR A 152 2.95 4.39 -27.30
C THR A 152 3.95 4.07 -28.40
#